data_549d4ec5c4bd01b8e6db9a02bd8a42dc
#
_entry.id   549d4ec5c4bd01b8e6db9a02bd8a42dc
#
_cell.length_a   1.000
_cell.length_b   1.000
_cell.length_c   1.000
_cell.angle_alpha   90.00
_cell.angle_beta   90.00
_cell.angle_gamma   90.00
#
_symmetry.space_group_name_H-M   'P 1'
#
loop_
_entity.id
_entity.type
_entity.pdbx_description
1 polymer ?
#
loop_
_entity_poly.entity_id
_entity_poly.type
_entity_poly.pdbx_seq_one_letter_code
_entity_poly.pdbx_strand_id
1 'polypeptide(L)'
;MTYTYDDDLRQLLRDNIERFDDRRIDDKKLTHAAVALTVVDSRHGASFLLTRRTATLNAHSRQFAIPGGRLDPGENAIEAALRELHEEMGVELGKASVLGLLDDYPTRSGYRITPVVVWAGGAVKVTPQPSEVERVHVVTLERLARPETPEFASIPESDRPLIRLNIARAKVHAPTAAIIYQFREVCLFGHSTRVDHLEQPVFAWR
;
A
#
# COMPACT_ATOMS: atom_id res chain seq x y z
N MET A 1 10.16 12.93 14.19
CA MET A 1 11.16 11.85 14.17
C MET A 1 11.46 11.58 12.71
N THR A 2 12.72 11.69 12.29
CA THR A 2 13.14 11.45 10.90
C THR A 2 13.50 9.98 10.76
N TYR A 3 12.96 9.31 9.72
CA TYR A 3 13.30 7.92 9.42
C TYR A 3 14.43 7.91 8.39
N THR A 4 15.61 7.50 8.82
CA THR A 4 16.76 7.26 7.93
C THR A 4 16.57 5.93 7.21
N TYR A 5 16.97 5.88 5.94
CA TYR A 5 16.95 4.63 5.18
C TYR A 5 18.25 3.85 5.47
N ASP A 6 18.20 2.95 6.43
CA ASP A 6 19.34 2.18 6.94
C ASP A 6 18.89 0.77 7.40
N ASP A 7 19.87 -0.03 7.82
CA ASP A 7 19.61 -1.39 8.29
C ASP A 7 18.83 -1.41 9.61
N ASP A 8 18.96 -0.40 10.47
CA ASP A 8 18.21 -0.33 11.73
C ASP A 8 16.71 -0.15 11.45
N LEU A 9 16.35 0.74 10.53
CA LEU A 9 14.98 0.90 10.09
C LEU A 9 14.45 -0.38 9.41
N ARG A 10 15.26 -0.99 8.55
CA ARG A 10 14.88 -2.25 7.89
C ARG A 10 14.58 -3.34 8.91
N GLN A 11 15.44 -3.47 9.92
CA GLN A 11 15.27 -4.45 10.98
C GLN A 11 14.03 -4.15 11.84
N LEU A 12 13.80 -2.88 12.20
CA LEU A 12 12.60 -2.45 12.92
C LEU A 12 11.32 -2.86 12.17
N LEU A 13 11.23 -2.55 10.87
CA LEU A 13 10.07 -2.90 10.06
C LEU A 13 9.86 -4.41 10.00
N ARG A 14 10.94 -5.19 9.83
CA ARG A 14 10.91 -6.64 9.80
C ARG A 14 10.42 -7.23 11.12
N ASP A 15 11.02 -6.83 12.24
CA ASP A 15 10.66 -7.33 13.56
C ASP A 15 9.21 -7.04 13.93
N ASN A 16 8.72 -5.87 13.51
CA ASN A 16 7.32 -5.48 13.74
C ASN A 16 6.36 -6.33 12.89
N ILE A 17 6.70 -6.61 11.63
CA ILE A 17 5.89 -7.46 10.75
C ILE A 17 5.92 -8.91 11.24
N GLU A 18 7.07 -9.46 11.65
CA GLU A 18 7.20 -10.83 12.14
C GLU A 18 6.40 -11.07 13.43
N ARG A 19 6.22 -10.04 14.25
CA ARG A 19 5.35 -10.11 15.45
C ARG A 19 3.86 -9.94 15.15
N PHE A 20 3.54 -9.47 13.96
CA PHE A 20 2.17 -9.28 13.54
C PHE A 20 1.59 -10.56 12.95
N ASP A 21 0.55 -11.11 13.59
CA ASP A 21 -0.19 -12.27 13.10
C ASP A 21 -1.15 -11.83 11.99
N ASP A 22 -0.66 -11.82 10.75
CA ASP A 22 -1.41 -11.37 9.59
C ASP A 22 -2.57 -12.32 9.24
N ARG A 23 -3.69 -11.75 8.81
CA ARG A 23 -4.94 -12.48 8.52
C ARG A 23 -5.18 -12.60 7.03
N ARG A 24 -5.43 -13.83 6.57
CA ARG A 24 -5.85 -14.14 5.20
C ARG A 24 -7.37 -14.31 5.13
N ILE A 25 -7.97 -13.80 4.07
CA ILE A 25 -9.39 -13.98 3.79
C ILE A 25 -9.57 -15.17 2.85
N ASP A 26 -10.22 -16.23 3.32
CA ASP A 26 -10.59 -17.38 2.47
C ASP A 26 -12.04 -17.23 1.98
N ASP A 27 -12.27 -16.23 1.11
CA ASP A 27 -13.53 -16.07 0.39
C ASP A 27 -13.29 -16.17 -1.12
N LYS A 28 -13.70 -17.31 -1.69
CA LYS A 28 -13.56 -17.61 -3.13
C LYS A 28 -14.40 -16.72 -4.04
N LYS A 29 -15.33 -15.93 -3.49
CA LYS A 29 -16.11 -14.94 -4.26
C LYS A 29 -15.30 -13.67 -4.54
N LEU A 30 -14.25 -13.42 -3.78
CA LEU A 30 -13.41 -12.25 -3.96
C LEU A 30 -12.28 -12.54 -4.94
N THR A 31 -12.06 -11.63 -5.88
CA THR A 31 -10.90 -11.67 -6.77
C THR A 31 -9.65 -11.34 -5.98
N HIS A 32 -8.65 -12.22 -6.00
CA HIS A 32 -7.39 -11.99 -5.30
C HIS A 32 -6.52 -10.99 -6.07
N ALA A 33 -6.05 -9.97 -5.37
CA ALA A 33 -5.08 -8.98 -5.83
C ALA A 33 -3.97 -8.81 -4.80
N ALA A 34 -2.81 -8.32 -5.23
CA ALA A 34 -1.71 -8.00 -4.34
C ALA A 34 -1.12 -6.63 -4.69
N VAL A 35 -0.58 -5.92 -3.69
CA VAL A 35 0.04 -4.61 -3.85
C VAL A 35 1.41 -4.56 -3.19
N ALA A 36 2.39 -3.88 -3.81
CA ALA A 36 3.74 -3.74 -3.33
C ALA A 36 3.94 -2.41 -2.60
N LEU A 37 3.87 -2.41 -1.27
CA LEU A 37 4.24 -1.25 -0.45
C LEU A 37 5.76 -1.19 -0.35
N THR A 38 6.39 -0.46 -1.26
CA THR A 38 7.83 -0.46 -1.47
C THR A 38 8.51 0.69 -0.76
N VAL A 39 9.33 0.38 0.25
CA VAL A 39 10.16 1.34 0.97
C VAL A 39 11.46 1.55 0.20
N VAL A 40 11.77 2.83 -0.06
CA VAL A 40 12.90 3.26 -0.90
C VAL A 40 13.74 4.30 -0.17
N ASP A 41 15.02 4.39 -0.55
CA ASP A 41 15.85 5.53 -0.22
C ASP A 41 15.49 6.75 -1.08
N SER A 42 15.29 7.89 -0.46
CA SER A 42 15.04 9.13 -1.17
C SER A 42 15.90 10.26 -0.61
N ARG A 43 16.06 11.33 -1.39
CA ARG A 43 16.76 12.55 -0.92
C ARG A 43 16.18 13.15 0.38
N HIS A 44 15.03 12.68 0.83
CA HIS A 44 14.35 13.16 2.02
C HIS A 44 14.27 12.08 3.12
N GLY A 45 15.09 11.03 3.04
CA GLY A 45 15.09 9.88 3.95
C GLY A 45 14.18 8.75 3.46
N ALA A 46 13.94 7.80 4.36
CA ALA A 46 13.12 6.64 4.05
C ALA A 46 11.70 7.05 3.62
N SER A 47 11.28 6.51 2.51
CA SER A 47 10.03 6.88 1.83
C SER A 47 9.38 5.65 1.22
N PHE A 48 8.12 5.74 0.83
CA PHE A 48 7.47 4.70 0.02
C PHE A 48 6.93 5.26 -1.28
N LEU A 49 6.75 4.37 -2.26
CA LEU A 49 6.23 4.70 -3.58
C LEU A 49 4.71 4.65 -3.60
N LEU A 50 4.11 5.69 -4.18
CA LEU A 50 2.67 5.78 -4.41
C LEU A 50 2.45 6.26 -5.84
N THR A 51 1.52 5.66 -6.58
CA THR A 51 1.18 6.05 -7.94
C THR A 51 -0.10 6.89 -7.97
N ARG A 52 -0.23 7.70 -9.00
CA ARG A 52 -1.49 8.25 -9.45
C ARG A 52 -1.84 7.63 -10.79
N ARG A 53 -2.98 6.97 -10.87
CA ARG A 53 -3.43 6.27 -12.08
C ARG A 53 -3.80 7.26 -13.17
N THR A 54 -3.58 6.88 -14.45
CA THR A 54 -3.93 7.71 -15.60
C THR A 54 -5.44 7.94 -15.70
N ALA A 55 -5.81 9.03 -16.38
CA ALA A 55 -7.22 9.36 -16.63
C ALA A 55 -7.88 8.43 -17.67
N THR A 56 -7.09 7.72 -18.46
CA THR A 56 -7.55 6.85 -19.56
C THR A 56 -8.03 5.48 -19.11
N LEU A 57 -7.75 5.10 -17.85
CA LEU A 57 -8.23 3.84 -17.31
C LEU A 57 -9.73 3.88 -17.03
N ASN A 58 -10.44 2.83 -17.41
CA ASN A 58 -11.90 2.71 -17.27
C ASN A 58 -12.36 2.67 -15.80
N ALA A 59 -11.48 2.25 -14.87
CA ALA A 59 -11.78 2.18 -13.45
C ALA A 59 -10.73 2.94 -12.62
N HIS A 60 -11.21 3.62 -11.56
CA HIS A 60 -10.34 4.30 -10.58
C HIS A 60 -9.37 5.34 -11.18
N SER A 61 -9.77 6.01 -12.28
CA SER A 61 -8.96 7.04 -12.93
C SER A 61 -8.59 8.17 -11.95
N ARG A 62 -7.33 8.67 -12.06
CA ARG A 62 -6.76 9.73 -11.22
C ARG A 62 -6.73 9.44 -9.71
N GLN A 63 -7.02 8.21 -9.29
CA GLN A 63 -6.90 7.83 -7.88
C GLN A 63 -5.45 7.49 -7.54
N PHE A 64 -5.12 7.67 -6.26
CA PHE A 64 -3.86 7.18 -5.71
C PHE A 64 -3.95 5.68 -5.50
N ALA A 65 -2.87 4.98 -5.83
CA ALA A 65 -2.74 3.54 -5.66
C ALA A 65 -1.33 3.15 -5.21
N ILE A 66 -1.23 2.05 -4.48
CA ILE A 66 0.01 1.30 -4.32
C ILE A 66 0.14 0.43 -5.57
N PRO A 67 1.34 0.31 -6.20
CA PRO A 67 1.53 -0.58 -7.34
C PRO A 67 0.99 -1.98 -7.06
N GLY A 68 0.20 -2.53 -7.98
CA GLY A 68 -0.40 -3.83 -7.77
C GLY A 68 -1.58 -4.15 -8.67
N GLY A 69 -1.92 -5.43 -8.73
CA GLY A 69 -2.98 -5.95 -9.58
C GLY A 69 -3.47 -7.33 -9.15
N ARG A 70 -4.19 -7.99 -10.05
CA ARG A 70 -4.72 -9.34 -9.85
C ARG A 70 -3.59 -10.36 -9.92
N LEU A 71 -3.76 -11.44 -9.17
CA LEU A 71 -2.87 -12.59 -9.32
C LEU A 71 -3.15 -13.30 -10.65
N ASP A 72 -2.10 -13.66 -11.36
CA ASP A 72 -2.17 -14.56 -12.50
C ASP A 72 -2.35 -16.03 -12.06
N PRO A 73 -2.83 -16.91 -12.95
CA PRO A 73 -2.98 -18.32 -12.61
C PRO A 73 -1.66 -18.95 -12.14
N GLY A 74 -1.65 -19.46 -10.91
CA GLY A 74 -0.49 -20.07 -10.28
C GLY A 74 0.42 -19.12 -9.50
N GLU A 75 0.18 -17.81 -9.56
CA GLU A 75 0.91 -16.83 -8.74
C GLU A 75 0.46 -16.84 -7.28
N ASN A 76 1.39 -16.58 -6.39
CA ASN A 76 1.10 -16.15 -5.03
C ASN A 76 1.15 -14.60 -4.90
N ALA A 77 0.70 -14.06 -3.77
CA ALA A 77 0.61 -12.62 -3.56
C ALA A 77 1.96 -11.89 -3.67
N ILE A 78 3.06 -12.52 -3.25
CA ILE A 78 4.41 -11.94 -3.34
C ILE A 78 4.83 -11.82 -4.81
N GLU A 79 4.62 -12.88 -5.59
CA GLU A 79 4.97 -12.90 -7.01
C GLU A 79 4.19 -11.85 -7.79
N ALA A 80 2.87 -11.78 -7.59
CA ALA A 80 2.01 -10.78 -8.21
C ALA A 80 2.42 -9.35 -7.84
N ALA A 81 2.66 -9.06 -6.56
CA ALA A 81 3.06 -7.72 -6.12
C ALA A 81 4.41 -7.29 -6.72
N LEU A 82 5.39 -8.17 -6.81
CA LEU A 82 6.70 -7.87 -7.41
C LEU A 82 6.62 -7.72 -8.93
N ARG A 83 5.82 -8.53 -9.63
CA ARG A 83 5.55 -8.40 -11.07
C ARG A 83 4.90 -7.06 -11.37
N GLU A 84 3.83 -6.71 -10.69
CA GLU A 84 3.10 -5.45 -10.87
C GLU A 84 3.99 -4.22 -10.55
N LEU A 85 4.83 -4.30 -9.52
CA LEU A 85 5.82 -3.27 -9.21
C LEU A 85 6.77 -3.04 -10.38
N HIS A 86 7.22 -4.12 -11.02
CA HIS A 86 8.08 -4.04 -12.21
C HIS A 86 7.31 -3.48 -13.42
N GLU A 87 6.11 -3.98 -13.71
CA GLU A 87 5.28 -3.56 -14.85
C GLU A 87 4.88 -2.09 -14.76
N GLU A 88 4.36 -1.64 -13.60
CA GLU A 88 3.88 -0.27 -13.41
C GLU A 88 5.01 0.75 -13.21
N MET A 89 6.10 0.35 -12.53
CA MET A 89 7.13 1.29 -12.03
C MET A 89 8.53 1.06 -12.63
N GLY A 90 8.77 -0.05 -13.35
CA GLY A 90 10.08 -0.46 -13.82
C GLY A 90 11.06 -0.83 -12.71
N VAL A 91 10.56 -1.13 -11.50
CA VAL A 91 11.38 -1.48 -10.34
C VAL A 91 11.42 -2.99 -10.20
N GLU A 92 12.55 -3.59 -10.54
CA GLU A 92 12.77 -5.03 -10.48
C GLU A 92 13.39 -5.43 -9.13
N LEU A 93 12.66 -6.21 -8.34
CA LEU A 93 13.09 -6.71 -7.03
C LEU A 93 12.75 -8.20 -6.89
N GLY A 94 13.61 -8.93 -6.16
CA GLY A 94 13.39 -10.35 -5.89
C GLY A 94 12.71 -10.60 -4.54
N LYS A 95 12.32 -11.86 -4.28
CA LYS A 95 11.68 -12.29 -3.02
C LYS A 95 12.49 -11.94 -1.76
N ALA A 96 13.82 -11.85 -1.86
CA ALA A 96 14.70 -11.44 -0.76
C ALA A 96 14.48 -9.97 -0.29
N SER A 97 13.84 -9.16 -1.13
CA SER A 97 13.46 -7.78 -0.79
C SER A 97 12.17 -7.70 0.03
N VAL A 98 11.41 -8.79 0.16
CA VAL A 98 10.17 -8.81 0.91
C VAL A 98 10.45 -8.86 2.41
N LEU A 99 9.86 -7.93 3.16
CA LEU A 99 9.94 -7.92 4.63
C LEU A 99 8.83 -8.77 5.27
N GLY A 100 7.66 -8.84 4.64
CA GLY A 100 6.52 -9.61 5.11
C GLY A 100 5.20 -9.15 4.49
N LEU A 101 4.10 -9.63 5.03
CA LEU A 101 2.74 -9.36 4.58
C LEU A 101 1.94 -8.65 5.67
N LEU A 102 0.93 -7.87 5.26
CA LEU A 102 -0.10 -7.32 6.15
C LEU A 102 -1.42 -8.05 5.92
N ASP A 103 -2.47 -7.71 6.67
CA ASP A 103 -3.79 -8.31 6.52
C ASP A 103 -4.35 -8.17 5.11
N ASP A 104 -5.06 -9.18 4.66
CA ASP A 104 -5.92 -9.03 3.49
C ASP A 104 -6.99 -7.97 3.76
N TYR A 105 -7.15 -7.04 2.81
CA TYR A 105 -8.18 -6.01 2.86
C TYR A 105 -9.31 -6.33 1.85
N PRO A 106 -10.56 -6.54 2.31
CA PRO A 106 -11.69 -6.80 1.42
C PRO A 106 -12.23 -5.48 0.87
N THR A 107 -12.44 -5.41 -0.45
CA THR A 107 -13.03 -4.23 -1.09
C THR A 107 -14.51 -4.43 -1.38
N ARG A 108 -15.27 -3.33 -1.42
CA ARG A 108 -16.68 -3.31 -1.84
C ARG A 108 -16.85 -3.71 -3.32
N SER A 109 -15.82 -3.50 -4.13
CA SER A 109 -15.79 -3.89 -5.54
C SER A 109 -15.44 -5.37 -5.80
N GLY A 110 -15.39 -6.21 -4.75
CA GLY A 110 -15.23 -7.65 -4.88
C GLY A 110 -13.79 -8.15 -4.96
N TYR A 111 -12.83 -7.41 -4.42
CA TYR A 111 -11.44 -7.85 -4.30
C TYR A 111 -11.07 -8.15 -2.85
N ARG A 112 -10.14 -9.08 -2.65
CA ARG A 112 -9.29 -9.14 -1.47
C ARG A 112 -7.89 -8.74 -1.88
N ILE A 113 -7.33 -7.75 -1.20
CA ILE A 113 -6.01 -7.20 -1.52
C ILE A 113 -5.02 -7.63 -0.44
N THR A 114 -3.96 -8.35 -0.82
CA THR A 114 -2.85 -8.72 0.06
C THR A 114 -1.73 -7.69 -0.08
N PRO A 115 -1.43 -6.90 0.97
CA PRO A 115 -0.31 -5.98 0.96
C PRO A 115 1.00 -6.72 1.24
N VAL A 116 1.98 -6.53 0.35
CA VAL A 116 3.35 -7.04 0.46
C VAL A 116 4.26 -5.87 0.78
N VAL A 117 4.97 -5.93 1.92
CA VAL A 117 5.92 -4.89 2.31
C VAL A 117 7.29 -5.23 1.74
N VAL A 118 7.86 -4.32 0.96
CA VAL A 118 9.08 -4.52 0.18
C VAL A 118 10.13 -3.48 0.54
N TRP A 119 11.37 -3.90 0.72
CA TRP A 119 12.54 -3.05 0.94
C TRP A 119 13.40 -3.02 -0.32
N ALA A 120 13.57 -1.86 -0.93
CA ALA A 120 14.19 -1.74 -2.25
C ALA A 120 15.72 -1.93 -2.29
N GLY A 121 16.39 -1.95 -1.12
CA GLY A 121 17.84 -2.18 -1.06
C GLY A 121 18.71 -0.98 -1.45
N GLY A 122 18.14 0.22 -1.55
CA GLY A 122 18.84 1.46 -1.91
C GLY A 122 18.02 2.39 -2.78
N ALA A 123 18.69 3.27 -3.50
CA ALA A 123 18.05 4.13 -4.49
C ALA A 123 17.62 3.32 -5.71
N VAL A 124 16.34 3.40 -6.04
CA VAL A 124 15.77 2.71 -7.21
C VAL A 124 15.52 3.70 -8.34
N LYS A 125 15.85 3.26 -9.56
CA LYS A 125 15.43 3.97 -10.77
C LYS A 125 13.98 3.62 -11.05
N VAL A 126 13.11 4.61 -10.91
CA VAL A 126 11.68 4.45 -11.23
C VAL A 126 11.43 4.88 -12.66
N THR A 127 10.85 3.98 -13.47
CA THR A 127 10.48 4.21 -14.86
C THR A 127 9.00 3.84 -15.03
N PRO A 128 8.07 4.77 -14.71
CA PRO A 128 6.65 4.46 -14.70
C PRO A 128 6.12 4.15 -16.08
N GLN A 129 5.21 3.17 -16.19
CA GLN A 129 4.50 2.83 -17.42
C GLN A 129 3.45 3.91 -17.72
N PRO A 130 3.60 4.70 -18.81
CA PRO A 130 2.73 5.86 -19.05
C PRO A 130 1.27 5.52 -19.31
N SER A 131 0.96 4.30 -19.76
CA SER A 131 -0.42 3.84 -19.97
C SER A 131 -1.20 3.65 -18.66
N GLU A 132 -0.50 3.44 -17.52
CA GLU A 132 -1.12 3.12 -16.24
C GLU A 132 -0.84 4.17 -15.17
N VAL A 133 0.35 4.74 -15.17
CA VAL A 133 0.84 5.66 -14.13
C VAL A 133 1.01 7.05 -14.70
N GLU A 134 0.12 7.97 -14.30
CA GLU A 134 0.22 9.40 -14.63
C GLU A 134 1.40 10.06 -13.88
N ARG A 135 1.56 9.69 -12.60
CA ARG A 135 2.58 10.28 -11.73
C ARG A 135 2.98 9.33 -10.60
N VAL A 136 4.27 9.36 -10.28
CA VAL A 136 4.82 8.73 -9.09
C VAL A 136 4.99 9.77 -7.98
N HIS A 137 4.58 9.41 -6.77
CA HIS A 137 4.79 10.18 -5.56
C HIS A 137 5.71 9.41 -4.62
N VAL A 138 6.75 10.09 -4.14
CA VAL A 138 7.63 9.58 -3.10
C VAL A 138 7.18 10.22 -1.80
N VAL A 139 6.65 9.40 -0.89
CA VAL A 139 6.07 9.86 0.39
C VAL A 139 6.98 9.42 1.52
N THR A 140 7.51 10.39 2.29
CA THR A 140 8.41 10.08 3.40
C THR A 140 7.68 9.36 4.54
N LEU A 141 8.36 8.43 5.20
CA LEU A 141 7.83 7.77 6.39
C LEU A 141 7.61 8.77 7.54
N GLU A 142 8.42 9.83 7.60
CA GLU A 142 8.19 10.96 8.52
C GLU A 142 6.81 11.60 8.31
N ARG A 143 6.44 11.86 7.04
CA ARG A 143 5.12 12.41 6.71
C ARG A 143 4.01 11.45 7.10
N LEU A 144 4.19 10.15 6.85
CA LEU A 144 3.23 9.13 7.21
C LEU A 144 3.05 9.01 8.72
N ALA A 145 4.13 9.16 9.49
CA ALA A 145 4.13 9.01 10.95
C ALA A 145 3.44 10.17 11.70
N ARG A 146 3.14 11.29 11.04
CA ARG A 146 2.50 12.45 11.70
C ARG A 146 1.12 12.10 12.24
N PRO A 147 0.77 12.57 13.45
CA PRO A 147 -0.54 12.28 14.07
C PRO A 147 -1.73 12.72 13.22
N GLU A 148 -1.59 13.86 12.50
CA GLU A 148 -2.65 14.43 11.66
C GLU A 148 -2.79 13.77 10.28
N THR A 149 -1.96 12.76 9.97
CA THR A 149 -1.99 12.07 8.66
C THR A 149 -3.27 11.26 8.48
N PRO A 150 -3.70 10.38 9.41
CA PRO A 150 -4.98 9.71 9.29
C PRO A 150 -6.14 10.65 9.67
N GLU A 151 -7.14 10.69 8.81
CA GLU A 151 -8.41 11.38 9.03
C GLU A 151 -9.54 10.35 8.96
N PHE A 152 -10.37 10.30 10.00
CA PHE A 152 -11.55 9.44 10.05
C PHE A 152 -12.82 10.28 9.93
N ALA A 153 -13.80 9.77 9.18
CA ALA A 153 -15.07 10.44 8.97
C ALA A 153 -16.22 9.42 8.96
N SER A 154 -17.43 9.87 9.24
CA SER A 154 -18.65 9.09 9.04
C SER A 154 -19.30 9.45 7.72
N ILE A 155 -19.98 8.48 7.11
CA ILE A 155 -20.80 8.66 5.92
C ILE A 155 -22.20 8.08 6.17
N PRO A 156 -23.26 8.64 5.57
CA PRO A 156 -24.64 8.13 5.81
C PRO A 156 -24.87 6.70 5.31
N GLU A 157 -24.05 6.25 4.33
CA GLU A 157 -24.22 4.96 3.68
C GLU A 157 -23.61 3.79 4.46
N SER A 158 -22.86 4.05 5.53
CA SER A 158 -22.21 3.00 6.33
C SER A 158 -21.94 3.43 7.76
N ASP A 159 -22.13 2.50 8.70
CA ASP A 159 -21.75 2.67 10.12
C ASP A 159 -20.22 2.50 10.34
N ARG A 160 -19.49 2.06 9.32
CA ARG A 160 -18.03 1.86 9.37
C ARG A 160 -17.31 3.19 9.18
N PRO A 161 -16.24 3.49 9.95
CA PRO A 161 -15.49 4.73 9.79
C PRO A 161 -14.75 4.75 8.44
N LEU A 162 -14.97 5.81 7.66
CA LEU A 162 -14.24 6.09 6.44
C LEU A 162 -12.86 6.63 6.79
N ILE A 163 -11.80 6.10 6.15
CA ILE A 163 -10.43 6.59 6.32
C ILE A 163 -9.93 7.35 5.11
N ARG A 164 -9.18 8.42 5.37
CA ARG A 164 -8.40 9.19 4.41
C ARG A 164 -7.00 9.46 4.97
N LEU A 165 -6.00 9.57 4.08
CA LEU A 165 -4.65 9.99 4.47
C LEU A 165 -4.25 11.28 3.76
N ASN A 166 -3.73 12.25 4.53
CA ASN A 166 -3.25 13.53 4.03
C ASN A 166 -1.74 13.47 3.71
N ILE A 167 -1.33 12.70 2.69
CA ILE A 167 0.09 12.39 2.45
C ILE A 167 0.66 13.02 1.17
N ALA A 168 0.00 12.97 0.04
CA ALA A 168 0.56 13.36 -1.26
C ALA A 168 0.10 14.75 -1.75
N ARG A 169 -0.03 15.75 -0.85
CA ARG A 169 -0.69 17.04 -1.09
C ARG A 169 -2.14 16.89 -1.55
N ALA A 170 -2.72 15.72 -1.33
CA ALA A 170 -4.09 15.38 -1.64
C ALA A 170 -4.56 14.30 -0.65
N LYS A 171 -5.86 14.06 -0.61
CA LYS A 171 -6.44 13.00 0.20
C LYS A 171 -6.38 11.68 -0.55
N VAL A 172 -5.69 10.71 0.04
CA VAL A 172 -5.70 9.30 -0.40
C VAL A 172 -6.86 8.61 0.33
N HIS A 173 -7.66 7.85 -0.40
CA HIS A 173 -8.84 7.16 0.14
C HIS A 173 -8.60 5.65 0.25
N ALA A 174 -9.44 4.96 1.05
CA ALA A 174 -9.46 3.49 1.06
C ALA A 174 -9.92 2.94 -0.32
N PRO A 175 -9.41 1.77 -0.73
CA PRO A 175 -8.59 0.80 0.02
C PRO A 175 -7.14 1.22 0.28
N THR A 176 -6.55 2.03 -0.59
CA THR A 176 -5.14 2.46 -0.51
C THR A 176 -4.80 3.10 0.85
N ALA A 177 -5.67 3.98 1.36
CA ALA A 177 -5.48 4.63 2.66
C ALA A 177 -5.48 3.64 3.83
N ALA A 178 -6.38 2.65 3.83
CA ALA A 178 -6.47 1.65 4.88
C ALA A 178 -5.21 0.79 4.94
N ILE A 179 -4.72 0.35 3.78
CA ILE A 179 -3.49 -0.45 3.67
C ILE A 179 -2.26 0.34 4.15
N ILE A 180 -2.10 1.59 3.71
CA ILE A 180 -0.97 2.44 4.14
C ILE A 180 -1.09 2.76 5.64
N TYR A 181 -2.31 2.94 6.15
CA TYR A 181 -2.52 3.14 7.59
C TYR A 181 -2.13 1.90 8.40
N GLN A 182 -2.48 0.69 7.96
CA GLN A 182 -2.02 -0.53 8.61
C GLN A 182 -0.49 -0.65 8.58
N PHE A 183 0.15 -0.34 7.46
CA PHE A 183 1.61 -0.30 7.38
C PHE A 183 2.21 0.66 8.42
N ARG A 184 1.65 1.87 8.56
CA ARG A 184 2.08 2.83 9.58
C ARG A 184 1.98 2.24 10.99
N GLU A 185 0.81 1.72 11.33
CA GLU A 185 0.53 1.22 12.67
C GLU A 185 1.37 -0.02 13.00
N VAL A 186 1.41 -0.99 12.09
CA VAL A 186 2.12 -2.27 12.29
C VAL A 186 3.62 -2.06 12.13
N CYS A 187 4.06 -1.58 10.95
CA CYS A 187 5.48 -1.62 10.62
C CYS A 187 6.28 -0.51 11.30
N LEU A 188 5.75 0.72 11.39
CA LEU A 188 6.49 1.82 12.01
C LEU A 188 6.31 1.86 13.54
N PHE A 189 5.13 1.54 14.05
CA PHE A 189 4.81 1.71 15.47
C PHE A 189 4.71 0.40 16.25
N GLY A 190 4.71 -0.76 15.60
CA GLY A 190 4.61 -2.07 16.25
C GLY A 190 3.25 -2.36 16.87
N HIS A 191 2.19 -1.69 16.41
CA HIS A 191 0.83 -1.91 16.89
C HIS A 191 0.17 -3.08 16.15
N SER A 192 -0.78 -3.78 16.79
CA SER A 192 -1.55 -4.86 16.17
C SER A 192 -2.85 -4.34 15.53
N THR A 193 -2.80 -3.22 14.83
CA THR A 193 -3.97 -2.53 14.26
C THR A 193 -4.54 -3.29 13.06
N ARG A 194 -5.87 -3.55 13.08
CA ARG A 194 -6.63 -4.13 11.97
C ARG A 194 -7.38 -3.03 11.22
N VAL A 195 -7.61 -3.24 9.91
CA VAL A 195 -8.19 -2.21 9.03
C VAL A 195 -9.37 -2.70 8.18
N ASP A 196 -9.74 -3.95 8.30
CA ASP A 196 -10.86 -4.58 7.58
C ASP A 196 -12.23 -3.93 7.87
N HIS A 197 -12.35 -3.26 9.03
CA HIS A 197 -13.52 -2.50 9.45
C HIS A 197 -13.56 -1.06 8.89
N LEU A 198 -12.51 -0.57 8.24
CA LEU A 198 -12.48 0.78 7.69
C LEU A 198 -13.22 0.84 6.34
N GLU A 199 -14.03 1.88 6.16
CA GLU A 199 -14.89 2.00 4.99
C GLU A 199 -14.19 2.70 3.83
N GLN A 200 -14.66 2.38 2.62
CA GLN A 200 -14.29 3.00 1.37
C GLN A 200 -15.30 4.08 1.01
N PRO A 201 -14.89 5.15 0.31
CA PRO A 201 -15.84 6.15 -0.18
C PRO A 201 -16.80 5.51 -1.20
N VAL A 202 -18.04 6.01 -1.25
CA VAL A 202 -19.11 5.44 -2.12
C VAL A 202 -18.69 5.31 -3.59
N PHE A 203 -17.89 6.25 -4.09
CA PHE A 203 -17.38 6.18 -5.47
C PHE A 203 -16.45 4.98 -5.73
N ALA A 204 -15.87 4.37 -4.69
CA ALA A 204 -14.99 3.20 -4.78
C ALA A 204 -15.73 1.85 -4.61
N TRP A 205 -17.05 1.87 -4.49
CA TRP A 205 -17.86 0.65 -4.30
C TRP A 205 -18.20 -0.07 -5.61
N ARG A 206 -17.86 0.53 -6.78
CA ARG A 206 -18.18 0.05 -8.12
C ARG A 206 -16.91 -0.30 -8.90
#